data_dce65f1f0fd520dab8616516400216fa
#
_entry.id   dce65f1f0fd520dab8616516400216fa
#
_cell.length_a   1.000
_cell.length_b   1.000
_cell.length_c   1.000
_cell.angle_alpha   90.00
_cell.angle_beta   90.00
_cell.angle_gamma   90.00
#
_symmetry.space_group_name_H-M   'P 1'
#
loop_
_entity.id
_entity.type
_entity.pdbx_description
1 polymer ?
#
loop_
_entity_poly.entity_id
_entity_poly.type
_entity_poly.pdbx_seq_one_letter_code
_entity_poly.pdbx_strand_id
1 'polypeptide(L)'
;MSFIIVVLCLALLIVLISYFKVDAFIAFLISSILAGIALGIPLEKLPDSVNNGIGSILGGLTLIIVLGAMLGKLVAESGAAQKIASVMVSLFGTKHIQWGLMVTGFVVGIPLFYGIGFVLLVPLIFSIVYKYKLPAVYIGLPMLAALSVTHGFLPPHPSPVALVVQFNANIGLTLIYGLCLAIPAIIIAGPVFGSRLKHIKSGPVTLFEQKEDSGRYSMPGKANSFISATLPVFLLIIVTVIPYCFKDMGEMASGIVSFIGSPSIVMLIALLFATYTLGIRQGRSIKSVMAVYGEAVKDISMILLIIAGSGIFKQIMEDSGVSNELATSLEQLPVHPLILGWLISAVIRLCVGSATVAALTAAGVVMPLVTQTGANPNLMVLSLGAGSLMFSHVNDSGFWMFKEYFNLSIKDMICSWSIMETIVSVVGLIGVMILNLIV
;
A
#
# COMPACT_ATOMS: atom_id res chain seq x y z
N MET A 1 28.15 10.10 17.50
CA MET A 1 27.66 11.45 17.18
C MET A 1 26.70 11.39 15.99
N SER A 2 27.01 10.66 14.98
CA SER A 2 26.22 10.50 13.76
C SER A 2 24.80 9.96 14.01
N PHE A 3 24.62 9.01 14.94
CA PHE A 3 23.31 8.51 15.37
C PHE A 3 22.38 9.63 15.88
N ILE A 4 22.91 10.54 16.70
CA ILE A 4 22.14 11.67 17.26
C ILE A 4 21.69 12.61 16.12
N ILE A 5 22.58 12.90 15.15
CA ILE A 5 22.26 13.72 13.97
C ILE A 5 21.10 13.09 13.18
N VAL A 6 21.14 11.80 12.92
CA VAL A 6 20.06 11.09 12.21
C VAL A 6 18.74 11.19 12.97
N VAL A 7 18.76 10.94 14.29
CA VAL A 7 17.56 11.07 15.14
C VAL A 7 17.00 12.51 15.12
N LEU A 8 17.86 13.52 15.17
CA LEU A 8 17.43 14.93 15.08
C LEU A 8 16.84 15.27 13.71
N CYS A 9 17.44 14.75 12.61
CA CYS A 9 16.91 14.96 11.27
C CYS A 9 15.56 14.25 11.05
N LEU A 10 15.37 13.05 11.63
CA LEU A 10 14.08 12.37 11.65
C LEU A 10 13.04 13.15 12.47
N ALA A 11 13.44 13.66 13.64
CA ALA A 11 12.57 14.51 14.46
C ALA A 11 12.17 15.78 13.69
N LEU A 12 13.13 16.42 12.99
CA LEU A 12 12.85 17.56 12.12
C LEU A 12 11.85 17.20 11.00
N LEU A 13 12.06 16.08 10.31
CA LEU A 13 11.13 15.59 9.27
C LEU A 13 9.72 15.45 9.83
N ILE A 14 9.58 14.80 11.00
CA ILE A 14 8.30 14.61 11.69
C ILE A 14 7.66 15.95 12.04
N VAL A 15 8.42 16.88 12.60
CA VAL A 15 7.95 18.21 13.00
C VAL A 15 7.50 19.03 11.79
N LEU A 16 8.27 19.00 10.69
CA LEU A 16 7.89 19.69 9.46
C LEU A 16 6.56 19.18 8.91
N ILE A 17 6.35 17.87 8.88
CA ILE A 17 5.11 17.27 8.36
C ILE A 17 3.95 17.45 9.33
N SER A 18 4.15 17.13 10.62
CA SER A 18 3.06 17.00 11.59
C SER A 18 2.63 18.34 12.19
N TYR A 19 3.58 19.22 12.51
CA TYR A 19 3.31 20.50 13.15
C TYR A 19 3.22 21.65 12.14
N PHE A 20 4.24 21.82 11.31
CA PHE A 20 4.26 22.89 10.29
C PHE A 20 3.43 22.60 9.06
N LYS A 21 2.92 21.37 8.89
CA LYS A 21 2.11 20.94 7.74
C LYS A 21 2.82 21.13 6.39
N VAL A 22 4.14 21.08 6.40
CA VAL A 22 4.94 21.10 5.18
C VAL A 22 4.68 19.84 4.39
N ASP A 23 4.61 19.96 3.07
CA ASP A 23 4.50 18.81 2.17
C ASP A 23 5.61 17.78 2.43
N ALA A 24 5.26 16.50 2.39
CA ALA A 24 6.18 15.43 2.78
C ALA A 24 7.43 15.38 1.88
N PHE A 25 7.30 15.64 0.57
CA PHE A 25 8.46 15.68 -0.33
C PHE A 25 9.43 16.82 0.04
N ILE A 26 8.89 18.02 0.28
CA ILE A 26 9.68 19.18 0.69
C ILE A 26 10.33 18.93 2.05
N ALA A 27 9.61 18.32 2.99
CA ALA A 27 10.14 17.95 4.30
C ALA A 27 11.30 16.93 4.19
N PHE A 28 11.16 15.91 3.34
CA PHE A 28 12.26 14.98 3.03
C PHE A 28 13.47 15.71 2.44
N LEU A 29 13.26 16.58 1.47
CA LEU A 29 14.33 17.33 0.81
C LEU A 29 15.10 18.20 1.81
N ILE A 30 14.40 19.00 2.61
CA ILE A 30 15.02 19.86 3.65
C ILE A 30 15.78 19.00 4.66
N SER A 31 15.13 17.98 5.24
CA SER A 31 15.74 17.14 6.26
C SER A 31 16.94 16.37 5.74
N SER A 32 16.90 15.89 4.49
CA SER A 32 18.00 15.16 3.85
C SER A 32 19.21 16.06 3.59
N ILE A 33 18.99 17.27 3.06
CA ILE A 33 20.09 18.23 2.81
C ILE A 33 20.74 18.62 4.14
N LEU A 34 19.96 18.95 5.17
CA LEU A 34 20.49 19.30 6.49
C LEU A 34 21.23 18.12 7.13
N ALA A 35 20.72 16.89 6.97
CA ALA A 35 21.41 15.69 7.40
C ALA A 35 22.76 15.54 6.71
N GLY A 36 22.81 15.70 5.38
CA GLY A 36 24.04 15.61 4.60
C GLY A 36 25.11 16.61 5.05
N ILE A 37 24.71 17.86 5.28
CA ILE A 37 25.60 18.92 5.81
C ILE A 37 26.11 18.53 7.22
N ALA A 38 25.20 18.14 8.12
CA ALA A 38 25.53 17.81 9.51
C ALA A 38 26.39 16.54 9.62
N LEU A 39 26.27 15.61 8.68
CA LEU A 39 27.06 14.37 8.59
C LEU A 39 28.38 14.57 7.81
N GLY A 40 28.66 15.79 7.32
CA GLY A 40 29.94 16.12 6.71
C GLY A 40 30.09 15.80 5.24
N ILE A 41 28.98 15.61 4.49
CA ILE A 41 29.05 15.51 3.02
C ILE A 41 29.49 16.86 2.46
N PRO A 42 30.51 16.92 1.58
CA PRO A 42 30.93 18.16 0.93
C PRO A 42 29.77 18.83 0.18
N LEU A 43 29.59 20.14 0.34
CA LEU A 43 28.48 20.89 -0.25
C LEU A 43 28.37 20.72 -1.76
N GLU A 44 29.49 20.59 -2.44
CA GLU A 44 29.58 20.33 -3.88
C GLU A 44 29.04 18.97 -4.33
N LYS A 45 29.02 17.97 -3.42
CA LYS A 45 28.51 16.62 -3.70
C LYS A 45 27.02 16.44 -3.34
N LEU A 46 26.45 17.32 -2.52
CA LEU A 46 25.06 17.23 -2.11
C LEU A 46 24.06 17.21 -3.28
N PRO A 47 24.20 18.04 -4.33
CA PRO A 47 23.33 17.96 -5.50
C PRO A 47 23.37 16.60 -6.19
N ASP A 48 24.54 15.96 -6.28
CA ASP A 48 24.70 14.65 -6.88
C ASP A 48 24.03 13.57 -6.02
N SER A 49 24.19 13.62 -4.69
CA SER A 49 23.50 12.73 -3.76
C SER A 49 21.98 12.85 -3.90
N VAL A 50 21.45 14.08 -4.00
CA VAL A 50 20.01 14.32 -4.21
C VAL A 50 19.54 13.72 -5.54
N ASN A 51 20.24 14.00 -6.64
CA ASN A 51 19.88 13.50 -7.97
C ASN A 51 19.97 11.97 -8.06
N ASN A 52 21.02 11.37 -7.50
CA ASN A 52 21.19 9.92 -7.45
C ASN A 52 20.11 9.25 -6.62
N GLY A 53 19.73 9.84 -5.48
CA GLY A 53 18.65 9.34 -4.63
C GLY A 53 17.31 9.32 -5.35
N ILE A 54 16.97 10.40 -6.06
CA ILE A 54 15.74 10.46 -6.88
C ILE A 54 15.82 9.43 -8.02
N GLY A 55 16.92 9.45 -8.78
CA GLY A 55 17.08 8.62 -9.98
C GLY A 55 17.06 7.13 -9.67
N SER A 56 17.75 6.68 -8.62
CA SER A 56 17.82 5.28 -8.25
C SER A 56 16.47 4.70 -7.86
N ILE A 57 15.70 5.42 -7.05
CA ILE A 57 14.40 4.92 -6.58
C ILE A 57 13.31 5.04 -7.65
N LEU A 58 13.18 6.19 -8.31
CA LEU A 58 12.15 6.37 -9.33
C LEU A 58 12.42 5.53 -10.57
N GLY A 59 13.68 5.34 -10.98
CA GLY A 59 14.04 4.47 -12.10
C GLY A 59 13.57 3.05 -11.93
N GLY A 60 13.59 2.52 -10.68
CA GLY A 60 13.19 1.15 -10.38
C GLY A 60 11.68 0.91 -10.30
N LEU A 61 10.88 1.95 -10.04
CA LEU A 61 9.48 1.72 -9.65
C LEU A 61 8.42 2.57 -10.39
N THR A 62 8.81 3.65 -11.08
CA THR A 62 7.84 4.55 -11.70
C THR A 62 6.88 3.83 -12.64
N LEU A 63 7.39 2.92 -13.49
CA LEU A 63 6.55 2.17 -14.42
C LEU A 63 5.51 1.31 -13.69
N ILE A 64 5.91 0.62 -12.62
CA ILE A 64 5.01 -0.27 -11.88
C ILE A 64 3.88 0.55 -11.23
N ILE A 65 4.21 1.66 -10.58
CA ILE A 65 3.25 2.50 -9.88
C ILE A 65 2.32 3.22 -10.85
N VAL A 66 2.86 3.78 -11.94
CA VAL A 66 2.05 4.50 -12.95
C VAL A 66 1.10 3.55 -13.67
N LEU A 67 1.59 2.40 -14.16
CA LEU A 67 0.75 1.41 -14.84
C LEU A 67 -0.30 0.82 -13.88
N GLY A 68 0.07 0.63 -12.59
CA GLY A 68 -0.86 0.21 -11.54
C GLY A 68 -1.97 1.22 -11.30
N ALA A 69 -1.64 2.50 -11.21
CA ALA A 69 -2.62 3.58 -11.05
C ALA A 69 -3.58 3.66 -12.24
N MET A 70 -3.05 3.56 -13.46
CA MET A 70 -3.87 3.55 -14.69
C MET A 70 -4.84 2.36 -14.70
N LEU A 71 -4.34 1.16 -14.37
CA LEU A 71 -5.17 -0.05 -14.27
C LEU A 71 -6.26 0.12 -13.20
N GLY A 72 -5.89 0.56 -12.00
CA GLY A 72 -6.83 0.79 -10.90
C GLY A 72 -7.91 1.79 -11.27
N LYS A 73 -7.54 2.94 -11.86
CA LYS A 73 -8.49 3.96 -12.30
C LYS A 73 -9.47 3.41 -13.35
N LEU A 74 -8.98 2.63 -14.32
CA LEU A 74 -9.83 2.02 -15.35
C LEU A 74 -10.78 0.97 -14.74
N VAL A 75 -10.32 0.13 -13.79
CA VAL A 75 -11.17 -0.83 -13.07
C VAL A 75 -12.27 -0.10 -12.29
N ALA A 76 -11.95 1.05 -11.68
CA ALA A 76 -12.92 1.88 -10.98
C ALA A 76 -13.97 2.46 -11.94
N GLU A 77 -13.54 3.16 -13.00
CA GLU A 77 -14.43 3.90 -13.89
C GLU A 77 -15.20 3.04 -14.91
N SER A 78 -14.74 1.81 -15.18
CA SER A 78 -15.45 0.88 -16.05
C SER A 78 -16.67 0.23 -15.41
N GLY A 79 -16.86 0.36 -14.09
CA GLY A 79 -17.87 -0.37 -13.35
C GLY A 79 -17.45 -1.79 -12.96
N ALA A 80 -16.21 -2.21 -13.24
CA ALA A 80 -15.72 -3.54 -12.90
C ALA A 80 -15.71 -3.77 -11.37
N ALA A 81 -15.28 -2.78 -10.60
CA ALA A 81 -15.28 -2.86 -9.15
C ALA A 81 -16.69 -3.00 -8.57
N GLN A 82 -17.67 -2.23 -9.08
CA GLN A 82 -19.08 -2.36 -8.71
C GLN A 82 -19.64 -3.75 -9.09
N LYS A 83 -19.23 -4.28 -10.24
CA LYS A 83 -19.63 -5.64 -10.68
C LYS A 83 -19.09 -6.72 -9.75
N ILE A 84 -17.81 -6.64 -9.35
CA ILE A 84 -17.19 -7.55 -8.37
C ILE A 84 -17.99 -7.49 -7.07
N ALA A 85 -18.23 -6.29 -6.55
CA ALA A 85 -18.97 -6.08 -5.33
C ALA A 85 -20.40 -6.68 -5.38
N SER A 86 -21.15 -6.45 -6.45
CA SER A 86 -22.50 -6.99 -6.61
C SER A 86 -22.53 -8.52 -6.66
N VAL A 87 -21.54 -9.14 -7.30
CA VAL A 87 -21.37 -10.59 -7.35
C VAL A 87 -21.07 -11.15 -5.95
N MET A 88 -20.16 -10.54 -5.21
CA MET A 88 -19.81 -10.99 -3.86
C MET A 88 -21.00 -10.90 -2.90
N VAL A 89 -21.74 -9.79 -2.91
CA VAL A 89 -22.96 -9.65 -2.09
C VAL A 89 -23.99 -10.72 -2.45
N SER A 90 -24.16 -11.06 -3.72
CA SER A 90 -25.09 -12.11 -4.16
C SER A 90 -24.66 -13.51 -3.76
N LEU A 91 -23.35 -13.79 -3.74
CA LEU A 91 -22.81 -15.10 -3.37
C LEU A 91 -22.89 -15.38 -1.86
N PHE A 92 -22.54 -14.40 -1.05
CA PHE A 92 -22.47 -14.56 0.40
C PHE A 92 -23.84 -14.35 1.08
N GLY A 93 -24.77 -13.68 0.42
CA GLY A 93 -26.08 -13.35 0.99
C GLY A 93 -25.99 -12.50 2.26
N THR A 94 -27.14 -12.29 2.92
CA THR A 94 -27.22 -11.44 4.12
C THR A 94 -26.56 -12.04 5.35
N LYS A 95 -26.55 -13.36 5.47
CA LYS A 95 -26.02 -14.07 6.64
C LYS A 95 -24.48 -13.92 6.75
N HIS A 96 -23.78 -13.90 5.62
CA HIS A 96 -22.32 -13.82 5.56
C HIS A 96 -21.83 -12.55 4.87
N ILE A 97 -22.62 -11.47 4.93
CA ILE A 97 -22.39 -10.25 4.18
C ILE A 97 -21.05 -9.57 4.51
N GLN A 98 -20.59 -9.65 5.77
CA GLN A 98 -19.27 -9.14 6.18
C GLN A 98 -18.13 -9.85 5.43
N TRP A 99 -18.23 -11.17 5.26
CA TRP A 99 -17.27 -11.96 4.51
C TRP A 99 -17.29 -11.59 3.02
N GLY A 100 -18.48 -11.41 2.44
CA GLY A 100 -18.63 -10.96 1.07
C GLY A 100 -18.01 -9.59 0.83
N LEU A 101 -18.21 -8.66 1.76
CA LEU A 101 -17.62 -7.31 1.68
C LEU A 101 -16.12 -7.30 1.94
N MET A 102 -15.62 -8.13 2.85
CA MET A 102 -14.21 -8.35 3.07
C MET A 102 -13.52 -8.85 1.78
N VAL A 103 -14.07 -9.88 1.15
CA VAL A 103 -13.54 -10.40 -0.12
C VAL A 103 -13.65 -9.35 -1.24
N THR A 104 -14.74 -8.57 -1.26
CA THR A 104 -14.88 -7.45 -2.20
C THR A 104 -13.75 -6.43 -2.01
N GLY A 105 -13.53 -5.98 -0.77
CA GLY A 105 -12.46 -5.03 -0.44
C GLY A 105 -11.09 -5.58 -0.80
N PHE A 106 -10.85 -6.87 -0.59
CA PHE A 106 -9.59 -7.51 -0.94
C PHE A 106 -9.36 -7.55 -2.46
N VAL A 107 -10.32 -8.08 -3.23
CA VAL A 107 -10.20 -8.21 -4.69
C VAL A 107 -10.13 -6.85 -5.38
N VAL A 108 -10.97 -5.91 -4.96
CA VAL A 108 -10.99 -4.54 -5.50
C VAL A 108 -9.78 -3.74 -5.02
N GLY A 109 -9.32 -3.99 -3.80
CA GLY A 109 -8.14 -3.35 -3.21
C GLY A 109 -6.83 -3.69 -3.92
N ILE A 110 -6.72 -4.85 -4.58
CA ILE A 110 -5.49 -5.22 -5.31
C ILE A 110 -5.09 -4.16 -6.36
N PRO A 111 -5.96 -3.73 -7.28
CA PRO A 111 -5.61 -2.73 -8.28
C PRO A 111 -5.86 -1.29 -7.83
N LEU A 112 -6.63 -1.05 -6.77
CA LEU A 112 -7.06 0.28 -6.36
C LEU A 112 -6.27 0.80 -5.15
N PHE A 113 -5.78 2.03 -5.24
CA PHE A 113 -5.27 2.72 -4.06
C PHE A 113 -6.38 2.91 -3.03
N TYR A 114 -6.00 2.85 -1.74
CA TYR A 114 -6.92 2.90 -0.61
C TYR A 114 -7.98 3.99 -0.75
N GLY A 115 -7.60 5.25 -0.99
CA GLY A 115 -8.55 6.36 -1.08
C GLY A 115 -9.56 6.23 -2.21
N ILE A 116 -9.13 5.74 -3.39
CA ILE A 116 -10.02 5.50 -4.54
C ILE A 116 -10.97 4.33 -4.23
N GLY A 117 -10.43 3.23 -3.71
CA GLY A 117 -11.23 2.07 -3.30
C GLY A 117 -12.26 2.42 -2.23
N PHE A 118 -11.87 3.24 -1.26
CA PHE A 118 -12.75 3.74 -0.21
C PHE A 118 -13.94 4.51 -0.80
N VAL A 119 -13.67 5.59 -1.56
CA VAL A 119 -14.73 6.45 -2.13
C VAL A 119 -15.66 5.67 -3.05
N LEU A 120 -15.12 4.73 -3.83
CA LEU A 120 -15.88 3.91 -4.74
C LEU A 120 -16.81 2.91 -4.03
N LEU A 121 -16.36 2.32 -2.93
CA LEU A 121 -17.08 1.24 -2.26
C LEU A 121 -18.00 1.70 -1.12
N VAL A 122 -17.79 2.90 -0.58
CA VAL A 122 -18.65 3.44 0.49
C VAL A 122 -20.13 3.56 0.10
N PRO A 123 -20.51 4.02 -1.11
CA PRO A 123 -21.91 4.01 -1.54
C PRO A 123 -22.53 2.61 -1.53
N LEU A 124 -21.77 1.57 -1.88
CA LEU A 124 -22.22 0.18 -1.80
C LEU A 124 -22.47 -0.23 -0.35
N ILE A 125 -21.57 0.12 0.58
CA ILE A 125 -21.75 -0.16 2.02
C ILE A 125 -23.09 0.42 2.48
N PHE A 126 -23.34 1.71 2.18
CA PHE A 126 -24.58 2.36 2.61
C PHE A 126 -25.82 1.82 1.90
N SER A 127 -25.75 1.45 0.63
CA SER A 127 -26.84 0.75 -0.06
C SER A 127 -27.27 -0.53 0.69
N ILE A 128 -26.29 -1.30 1.16
CA ILE A 128 -26.51 -2.52 1.95
C ILE A 128 -27.06 -2.19 3.33
N VAL A 129 -26.49 -1.18 4.01
CA VAL A 129 -26.93 -0.70 5.32
C VAL A 129 -28.41 -0.33 5.29
N TYR A 130 -28.84 0.48 4.31
CA TYR A 130 -30.23 0.89 4.16
C TYR A 130 -31.16 -0.27 3.80
N LYS A 131 -30.74 -1.12 2.87
CA LYS A 131 -31.55 -2.26 2.40
C LYS A 131 -31.82 -3.26 3.50
N TYR A 132 -30.81 -3.57 4.33
CA TYR A 132 -30.89 -4.63 5.34
C TYR A 132 -30.98 -4.10 6.78
N LYS A 133 -31.00 -2.78 6.98
CA LYS A 133 -31.08 -2.10 8.29
C LYS A 133 -29.99 -2.58 9.27
N LEU A 134 -28.76 -2.76 8.78
CA LEU A 134 -27.61 -3.21 9.55
C LEU A 134 -26.72 -2.02 9.96
N PRO A 135 -25.97 -2.08 11.08
CA PRO A 135 -25.07 -1.02 11.50
C PRO A 135 -23.96 -0.78 10.46
N ALA A 136 -23.68 0.47 10.09
CA ALA A 136 -22.76 0.79 9.01
C ALA A 136 -21.31 0.37 9.32
N VAL A 137 -20.84 0.58 10.55
CA VAL A 137 -19.48 0.17 10.96
C VAL A 137 -19.35 -1.36 10.91
N TYR A 138 -20.35 -2.09 11.38
CA TYR A 138 -20.39 -3.55 11.31
C TYR A 138 -20.25 -4.07 9.88
N ILE A 139 -20.88 -3.39 8.91
CA ILE A 139 -20.86 -3.77 7.50
C ILE A 139 -19.61 -3.28 6.79
N GLY A 140 -19.21 -2.03 7.04
CA GLY A 140 -18.15 -1.36 6.27
C GLY A 140 -16.74 -1.74 6.71
N LEU A 141 -16.50 -1.93 8.01
CA LEU A 141 -15.17 -2.16 8.54
C LEU A 141 -14.44 -3.36 7.92
N PRO A 142 -15.07 -4.52 7.68
CA PRO A 142 -14.41 -5.66 7.05
C PRO A 142 -13.89 -5.36 5.64
N MET A 143 -14.61 -4.57 4.86
CA MET A 143 -14.19 -4.16 3.53
C MET A 143 -13.04 -3.17 3.59
N LEU A 144 -13.10 -2.21 4.52
CA LEU A 144 -12.06 -1.21 4.70
C LEU A 144 -10.78 -1.80 5.28
N ALA A 145 -10.89 -2.78 6.19
CA ALA A 145 -9.74 -3.56 6.66
C ALA A 145 -9.02 -4.28 5.51
N ALA A 146 -9.78 -4.86 4.59
CA ALA A 146 -9.21 -5.52 3.42
C ALA A 146 -8.50 -4.52 2.47
N LEU A 147 -9.08 -3.33 2.26
CA LEU A 147 -8.41 -2.26 1.50
C LEU A 147 -7.12 -1.77 2.16
N SER A 148 -7.11 -1.65 3.49
CA SER A 148 -5.93 -1.23 4.25
C SER A 148 -4.82 -2.28 4.16
N VAL A 149 -5.16 -3.55 4.36
CA VAL A 149 -4.21 -4.68 4.27
C VAL A 149 -3.60 -4.79 2.87
N THR A 150 -4.40 -4.68 1.80
CA THR A 150 -3.86 -4.70 0.43
C THR A 150 -2.91 -3.55 0.20
N HIS A 151 -3.25 -2.35 0.68
CA HIS A 151 -2.42 -1.15 0.56
C HIS A 151 -1.09 -1.25 1.31
N GLY A 152 -1.07 -1.83 2.50
CA GLY A 152 0.11 -1.92 3.34
C GLY A 152 1.04 -3.10 3.02
N PHE A 153 0.51 -4.23 2.54
CA PHE A 153 1.29 -5.47 2.39
C PHE A 153 1.56 -5.87 0.95
N LEU A 154 0.70 -5.50 0.01
CA LEU A 154 0.72 -6.17 -1.30
C LEU A 154 1.27 -5.28 -2.42
N PRO A 155 2.34 -5.70 -3.13
CA PRO A 155 2.55 -5.20 -4.47
C PRO A 155 1.30 -5.46 -5.35
N PRO A 156 0.94 -4.57 -6.27
CA PRO A 156 1.71 -3.45 -6.80
C PRO A 156 1.46 -2.09 -6.12
N HIS A 157 0.99 -2.05 -4.87
CA HIS A 157 0.81 -0.77 -4.19
C HIS A 157 2.12 -0.01 -4.01
N PRO A 158 2.09 1.35 -4.03
CA PRO A 158 3.29 2.19 -4.07
C PRO A 158 4.26 1.94 -2.91
N SER A 159 3.74 1.85 -1.69
CA SER A 159 4.59 1.68 -0.50
C SER A 159 5.33 0.33 -0.50
N PRO A 160 4.66 -0.84 -0.63
CA PRO A 160 5.34 -2.12 -0.75
C PRO A 160 6.34 -2.19 -1.92
N VAL A 161 5.98 -1.63 -3.10
CA VAL A 161 6.87 -1.63 -4.27
C VAL A 161 8.12 -0.78 -4.02
N ALA A 162 7.96 0.40 -3.41
CA ALA A 162 9.10 1.25 -3.08
C ALA A 162 10.03 0.59 -2.04
N LEU A 163 9.47 -0.09 -1.04
CA LEU A 163 10.25 -0.87 -0.08
C LEU A 163 10.98 -2.03 -0.76
N VAL A 164 10.31 -2.77 -1.66
CA VAL A 164 10.94 -3.85 -2.45
C VAL A 164 12.18 -3.34 -3.19
N VAL A 165 12.09 -2.18 -3.84
CA VAL A 165 13.22 -1.59 -4.55
C VAL A 165 14.32 -1.14 -3.57
N GLN A 166 13.95 -0.48 -2.46
CA GLN A 166 14.92 -0.01 -1.47
C GLN A 166 15.72 -1.15 -0.83
N PHE A 167 15.08 -2.27 -0.52
CA PHE A 167 15.72 -3.44 0.10
C PHE A 167 16.27 -4.45 -0.90
N ASN A 168 16.19 -4.17 -2.21
CA ASN A 168 16.54 -5.12 -3.27
C ASN A 168 15.86 -6.48 -3.08
N ALA A 169 14.58 -6.46 -2.64
CA ALA A 169 13.77 -7.64 -2.38
C ALA A 169 13.14 -8.19 -3.67
N ASN A 170 12.67 -9.42 -3.63
CA ASN A 170 11.94 -10.01 -4.75
C ASN A 170 10.45 -9.68 -4.66
N ILE A 171 9.91 -8.96 -5.64
CA ILE A 171 8.51 -8.48 -5.61
C ILE A 171 7.50 -9.65 -5.61
N GLY A 172 7.79 -10.74 -6.32
CA GLY A 172 6.92 -11.91 -6.37
C GLY A 172 6.91 -12.67 -5.05
N LEU A 173 8.09 -12.90 -4.43
CA LEU A 173 8.17 -13.50 -3.10
C LEU A 173 7.51 -12.60 -2.04
N THR A 174 7.75 -11.30 -2.09
CA THR A 174 7.09 -10.34 -1.20
C THR A 174 5.56 -10.40 -1.35
N LEU A 175 5.06 -10.53 -2.59
CA LEU A 175 3.63 -10.70 -2.85
C LEU A 175 3.10 -12.02 -2.26
N ILE A 176 3.78 -13.14 -2.48
CA ILE A 176 3.36 -14.45 -1.95
C ILE A 176 3.33 -14.44 -0.41
N TYR A 177 4.39 -13.96 0.22
CA TYR A 177 4.44 -13.83 1.68
C TYR A 177 3.40 -12.83 2.19
N GLY A 178 3.23 -11.70 1.48
CA GLY A 178 2.20 -10.70 1.77
C GLY A 178 0.79 -11.27 1.73
N LEU A 179 0.47 -12.13 0.75
CA LEU A 179 -0.82 -12.84 0.68
C LEU A 179 -1.03 -13.79 1.87
N CYS A 180 0.02 -14.50 2.30
CA CYS A 180 -0.05 -15.35 3.49
C CYS A 180 -0.36 -14.54 4.76
N LEU A 181 0.16 -13.31 4.87
CA LEU A 181 -0.12 -12.40 5.99
C LEU A 181 -1.48 -11.72 5.87
N ALA A 182 -1.87 -11.35 4.66
CA ALA A 182 -3.09 -10.62 4.39
C ALA A 182 -4.33 -11.40 4.81
N ILE A 183 -4.39 -12.71 4.51
CA ILE A 183 -5.56 -13.54 4.80
C ILE A 183 -5.91 -13.54 6.29
N PRO A 184 -5.03 -13.92 7.24
CA PRO A 184 -5.35 -13.86 8.66
C PRO A 184 -5.61 -12.42 9.14
N ALA A 185 -4.88 -11.43 8.63
CA ALA A 185 -5.07 -10.03 9.01
C ALA A 185 -6.46 -9.52 8.66
N ILE A 186 -6.94 -9.74 7.43
CA ILE A 186 -8.29 -9.29 7.01
C ILE A 186 -9.41 -10.05 7.73
N ILE A 187 -9.21 -11.33 8.07
CA ILE A 187 -10.19 -12.11 8.81
C ILE A 187 -10.32 -11.59 10.25
N ILE A 188 -9.20 -11.41 10.93
CA ILE A 188 -9.18 -11.02 12.34
C ILE A 188 -9.60 -9.55 12.49
N ALA A 189 -9.04 -8.64 11.72
CA ALA A 189 -9.35 -7.21 11.77
C ALA A 189 -10.71 -6.85 11.12
N GLY A 190 -11.16 -7.64 10.16
CA GLY A 190 -12.45 -7.45 9.47
C GLY A 190 -13.63 -8.13 10.18
N PRO A 191 -14.10 -9.31 9.70
CA PRO A 191 -15.32 -9.93 10.22
C PRO A 191 -15.25 -10.28 11.70
N VAL A 192 -14.12 -10.79 12.22
CA VAL A 192 -14.00 -11.21 13.62
C VAL A 192 -14.09 -9.99 14.56
N PHE A 193 -13.31 -8.97 14.33
CA PHE A 193 -13.35 -7.74 15.12
C PHE A 193 -14.62 -6.94 14.84
N GLY A 194 -14.98 -6.75 13.56
CA GLY A 194 -16.17 -6.01 13.14
C GLY A 194 -17.48 -6.57 13.71
N SER A 195 -17.56 -7.90 13.97
CA SER A 195 -18.73 -8.52 14.59
C SER A 195 -19.05 -7.97 15.99
N ARG A 196 -18.05 -7.44 16.70
CA ARG A 196 -18.19 -6.83 18.03
C ARG A 196 -18.65 -5.38 18.00
N LEU A 197 -18.67 -4.75 16.82
CA LEU A 197 -18.94 -3.30 16.65
C LEU A 197 -20.40 -2.99 16.25
N LYS A 198 -21.33 -3.93 16.45
CA LYS A 198 -22.77 -3.73 16.16
C LYS A 198 -23.39 -2.59 16.96
N HIS A 199 -22.82 -2.25 18.11
CA HIS A 199 -23.31 -1.21 19.01
C HIS A 199 -22.94 0.22 18.54
N ILE A 200 -21.97 0.37 17.63
CA ILE A 200 -21.58 1.66 17.08
C ILE A 200 -22.61 2.09 16.05
N LYS A 201 -23.30 3.17 16.35
CA LYS A 201 -24.33 3.76 15.47
C LYS A 201 -23.70 4.85 14.62
N SER A 202 -23.85 4.73 13.32
CA SER A 202 -23.57 5.85 12.39
C SER A 202 -24.75 6.84 12.41
N GLY A 203 -24.45 8.14 12.30
CA GLY A 203 -25.48 9.15 12.09
C GLY A 203 -26.11 9.02 10.69
N PRO A 204 -27.24 9.72 10.43
CA PRO A 204 -27.82 9.77 9.10
C PRO A 204 -26.82 10.40 8.13
N VAL A 205 -26.50 9.70 7.05
CA VAL A 205 -25.56 10.17 6.04
C VAL A 205 -26.33 10.66 4.82
N THR A 206 -26.47 11.96 4.70
CA THR A 206 -27.16 12.63 3.56
C THR A 206 -26.31 12.70 2.29
N LEU A 207 -25.04 12.26 2.34
CA LEU A 207 -24.06 12.42 1.27
C LEU A 207 -24.26 11.51 0.05
N PHE A 208 -25.12 10.50 0.13
CA PHE A 208 -25.32 9.52 -0.94
C PHE A 208 -26.75 9.52 -1.49
N GLU A 209 -27.24 10.66 -1.95
CA GLU A 209 -28.26 10.63 -2.99
C GLU A 209 -27.61 10.01 -4.23
N GLN A 210 -28.12 8.85 -4.64
CA GLN A 210 -27.67 8.16 -5.85
C GLN A 210 -27.73 9.14 -7.03
N LYS A 211 -26.57 9.66 -7.43
CA LYS A 211 -26.44 10.09 -8.82
C LYS A 211 -26.53 8.81 -9.63
N GLU A 212 -27.68 8.60 -10.27
CA GLU A 212 -27.81 7.62 -11.32
C GLU A 212 -26.68 7.87 -12.31
N ASP A 213 -25.74 6.94 -12.33
CA ASP A 213 -24.65 6.96 -13.28
C ASP A 213 -25.29 6.87 -14.65
N SER A 214 -25.24 7.97 -15.39
CA SER A 214 -25.84 8.10 -16.71
C SER A 214 -25.19 7.05 -17.60
N GLY A 215 -25.91 5.95 -17.83
CA GLY A 215 -25.48 4.72 -18.51
C GLY A 215 -24.92 4.90 -19.91
N ARG A 216 -23.77 5.60 -20.02
CA ARG A 216 -23.05 5.84 -21.26
C ARG A 216 -22.33 4.63 -21.80
N TYR A 217 -21.99 3.67 -20.93
CA TYR A 217 -21.21 2.48 -21.31
C TYR A 217 -21.81 1.23 -20.69
N SER A 218 -21.66 0.09 -21.39
CA SER A 218 -22.14 -1.20 -20.88
C SER A 218 -21.27 -1.66 -19.69
N MET A 219 -21.87 -2.17 -18.62
CA MET A 219 -21.11 -2.74 -17.51
C MET A 219 -20.38 -4.03 -17.95
N PRO A 220 -19.12 -4.23 -17.53
CA PRO A 220 -18.38 -5.43 -17.86
C PRO A 220 -19.01 -6.68 -17.23
N GLY A 221 -18.82 -7.83 -17.90
CA GLY A 221 -19.27 -9.13 -17.40
C GLY A 221 -18.51 -9.56 -16.13
N LYS A 222 -19.08 -10.50 -15.36
CA LYS A 222 -18.51 -11.01 -14.10
C LYS A 222 -17.05 -11.46 -14.28
N ALA A 223 -16.79 -12.43 -15.17
CA ALA A 223 -15.46 -12.98 -15.39
C ALA A 223 -14.43 -11.90 -15.80
N ASN A 224 -14.82 -11.00 -16.73
CA ASN A 224 -13.95 -9.93 -17.18
C ASN A 224 -13.56 -8.98 -16.04
N SER A 225 -14.50 -8.61 -15.16
CA SER A 225 -14.24 -7.74 -14.02
C SER A 225 -13.21 -8.35 -13.05
N PHE A 226 -13.38 -9.64 -12.70
CA PHE A 226 -12.45 -10.34 -11.81
C PHE A 226 -11.07 -10.53 -12.45
N ILE A 227 -11.02 -11.03 -13.69
CA ILE A 227 -9.75 -11.28 -14.39
C ILE A 227 -8.97 -9.96 -14.52
N SER A 228 -9.59 -8.89 -15.01
CA SER A 228 -8.91 -7.61 -15.21
C SER A 228 -8.36 -7.01 -13.91
N ALA A 229 -9.10 -7.15 -12.81
CA ALA A 229 -8.67 -6.63 -11.51
C ALA A 229 -7.50 -7.43 -10.88
N THR A 230 -7.46 -8.75 -11.10
CA THR A 230 -6.51 -9.64 -10.41
C THR A 230 -5.37 -10.13 -11.29
N LEU A 231 -5.42 -9.85 -12.60
CA LEU A 231 -4.43 -10.33 -13.60
C LEU A 231 -2.98 -10.01 -13.22
N PRO A 232 -2.60 -8.80 -12.73
CA PRO A 232 -1.23 -8.52 -12.33
C PRO A 232 -0.72 -9.48 -11.26
N VAL A 233 -1.54 -9.77 -10.26
CA VAL A 233 -1.19 -10.65 -9.13
C VAL A 233 -0.99 -12.09 -9.63
N PHE A 234 -1.91 -12.60 -10.44
CA PHE A 234 -1.77 -13.94 -11.01
C PHE A 234 -0.53 -14.07 -11.87
N LEU A 235 -0.26 -13.09 -12.74
CA LEU A 235 0.94 -13.10 -13.58
C LEU A 235 2.21 -13.06 -12.74
N LEU A 236 2.30 -12.18 -11.73
CA LEU A 236 3.47 -12.10 -10.84
C LEU A 236 3.72 -13.43 -10.10
N ILE A 237 2.66 -14.06 -9.59
CA ILE A 237 2.77 -15.36 -8.92
C ILE A 237 3.27 -16.43 -9.90
N ILE A 238 2.63 -16.53 -11.07
CA ILE A 238 2.99 -17.54 -12.08
C ILE A 238 4.46 -17.41 -12.47
N VAL A 239 4.92 -16.23 -12.87
CA VAL A 239 6.32 -16.02 -13.30
C VAL A 239 7.32 -16.21 -12.16
N THR A 240 6.92 -15.95 -10.92
CA THR A 240 7.78 -16.19 -9.75
C THR A 240 7.92 -17.70 -9.47
N VAL A 241 6.86 -18.49 -9.68
CA VAL A 241 6.86 -19.94 -9.38
C VAL A 241 7.48 -20.77 -10.50
N ILE A 242 7.39 -20.34 -11.78
CA ILE A 242 7.93 -21.08 -12.92
C ILE A 242 9.37 -21.56 -12.72
N PRO A 243 10.35 -20.75 -12.29
CA PRO A 243 11.74 -21.20 -12.11
C PRO A 243 11.91 -22.30 -11.06
N TYR A 244 11.01 -22.37 -10.07
CA TYR A 244 11.04 -23.43 -9.04
C TYR A 244 10.46 -24.76 -9.56
N CYS A 245 9.51 -24.68 -10.50
CA CYS A 245 8.90 -25.88 -11.10
C CYS A 245 9.75 -26.45 -12.25
N PHE A 246 10.47 -25.61 -12.98
CA PHE A 246 11.25 -25.98 -14.16
C PHE A 246 12.70 -25.54 -13.97
N LYS A 247 13.49 -26.35 -13.26
CA LYS A 247 14.90 -26.03 -12.93
C LYS A 247 15.85 -26.04 -14.13
N ASP A 248 15.55 -26.84 -15.16
CA ASP A 248 16.41 -27.05 -16.34
C ASP A 248 15.84 -26.35 -17.60
N MET A 249 15.40 -25.11 -17.45
CA MET A 249 14.98 -24.31 -18.60
C MET A 249 16.22 -23.90 -19.41
N GLY A 250 16.19 -24.13 -20.74
CA GLY A 250 17.23 -23.61 -21.62
C GLY A 250 17.31 -22.08 -21.56
N GLU A 251 18.46 -21.51 -21.94
CA GLU A 251 18.74 -20.06 -21.85
C GLU A 251 17.67 -19.18 -22.46
N MET A 252 17.14 -19.56 -23.64
CA MET A 252 16.07 -18.81 -24.32
C MET A 252 14.79 -18.79 -23.49
N ALA A 253 14.36 -19.95 -22.95
CA ALA A 253 13.15 -20.03 -22.13
C ALA A 253 13.30 -19.25 -20.83
N SER A 254 14.46 -19.35 -20.18
CA SER A 254 14.78 -18.56 -18.99
C SER A 254 14.77 -17.06 -19.28
N GLY A 255 15.33 -16.63 -20.41
CA GLY A 255 15.30 -15.22 -20.85
C GLY A 255 13.88 -14.70 -21.09
N ILE A 256 13.03 -15.49 -21.75
CA ILE A 256 11.62 -15.14 -21.96
C ILE A 256 10.86 -15.03 -20.64
N VAL A 257 11.02 -16.00 -19.73
CA VAL A 257 10.38 -15.96 -18.40
C VAL A 257 10.85 -14.76 -17.60
N SER A 258 12.14 -14.45 -17.61
CA SER A 258 12.70 -13.27 -16.95
C SER A 258 12.14 -11.97 -17.53
N PHE A 259 12.05 -11.85 -18.85
CA PHE A 259 11.47 -10.67 -19.52
C PHE A 259 9.99 -10.49 -19.19
N ILE A 260 9.17 -11.52 -19.43
CA ILE A 260 7.72 -11.48 -19.16
C ILE A 260 7.46 -11.31 -17.66
N GLY A 261 8.33 -11.90 -16.82
CA GLY A 261 8.27 -11.83 -15.37
C GLY A 261 8.72 -10.50 -14.76
N SER A 262 9.29 -9.62 -15.57
CA SER A 262 9.61 -8.26 -15.11
C SER A 262 8.32 -7.57 -14.65
N PRO A 263 8.28 -7.03 -13.41
CA PRO A 263 7.06 -6.45 -12.85
C PRO A 263 6.46 -5.35 -13.73
N SER A 264 7.28 -4.54 -14.39
CA SER A 264 6.84 -3.51 -15.34
C SER A 264 6.15 -4.10 -16.55
N ILE A 265 6.65 -5.23 -17.09
CA ILE A 265 6.06 -5.92 -18.24
C ILE A 265 4.74 -6.58 -17.83
N VAL A 266 4.69 -7.24 -16.68
CA VAL A 266 3.45 -7.80 -16.10
C VAL A 266 2.37 -6.72 -15.99
N MET A 267 2.72 -5.56 -15.43
CA MET A 267 1.78 -4.44 -15.30
C MET A 267 1.32 -3.90 -16.66
N LEU A 268 2.23 -3.81 -17.64
CA LEU A 268 1.90 -3.38 -19.00
C LEU A 268 0.92 -4.37 -19.67
N ILE A 269 1.20 -5.67 -19.57
CA ILE A 269 0.31 -6.72 -20.12
C ILE A 269 -1.09 -6.62 -19.51
N ALA A 270 -1.17 -6.50 -18.17
CA ALA A 270 -2.43 -6.37 -17.46
C ALA A 270 -3.19 -5.09 -17.86
N LEU A 271 -2.47 -3.97 -18.02
CA LEU A 271 -3.06 -2.71 -18.46
C LEU A 271 -3.59 -2.79 -19.89
N LEU A 272 -2.83 -3.36 -20.83
CA LEU A 272 -3.28 -3.55 -22.22
C LEU A 272 -4.51 -4.46 -22.29
N PHE A 273 -4.52 -5.55 -21.53
CA PHE A 273 -5.68 -6.43 -21.42
C PHE A 273 -6.92 -5.67 -20.90
N ALA A 274 -6.78 -4.91 -19.82
CA ALA A 274 -7.86 -4.11 -19.25
C ALA A 274 -8.30 -2.98 -20.21
N THR A 275 -7.36 -2.32 -20.90
CA THR A 275 -7.66 -1.31 -21.93
C THR A 275 -8.63 -1.85 -22.97
N TYR A 276 -8.35 -3.06 -23.46
CA TYR A 276 -9.22 -3.70 -24.45
C TYR A 276 -10.54 -4.16 -23.81
N THR A 277 -10.49 -4.89 -22.70
CA THR A 277 -11.65 -5.61 -22.16
C THR A 277 -12.59 -4.74 -21.33
N LEU A 278 -12.06 -3.74 -20.59
CA LEU A 278 -12.82 -2.79 -19.77
C LEU A 278 -13.01 -1.43 -20.45
N GLY A 279 -12.20 -1.13 -21.47
CA GLY A 279 -12.29 0.10 -22.24
C GLY A 279 -13.00 -0.12 -23.58
N ILE A 280 -12.24 -0.53 -24.60
CA ILE A 280 -12.65 -0.57 -25.99
C ILE A 280 -13.88 -1.48 -26.20
N ARG A 281 -13.84 -2.69 -25.66
CA ARG A 281 -14.96 -3.67 -25.78
C ARG A 281 -16.24 -3.19 -25.09
N GLN A 282 -16.15 -2.25 -24.12
CA GLN A 282 -17.31 -1.64 -23.47
C GLN A 282 -17.81 -0.37 -24.19
N GLY A 283 -17.30 -0.07 -25.38
CA GLY A 283 -17.72 1.06 -26.21
C GLY A 283 -17.00 2.37 -25.91
N ARG A 284 -15.95 2.37 -25.07
CA ARG A 284 -15.13 3.56 -24.82
C ARG A 284 -14.17 3.80 -25.99
N SER A 285 -14.02 5.05 -26.43
CA SER A 285 -12.98 5.40 -27.39
C SER A 285 -11.60 5.35 -26.73
N ILE A 286 -10.56 5.09 -27.51
CA ILE A 286 -9.18 5.11 -27.02
C ILE A 286 -8.82 6.48 -26.39
N LYS A 287 -9.35 7.58 -26.95
CA LYS A 287 -9.18 8.92 -26.41
C LYS A 287 -9.76 9.05 -24.98
N SER A 288 -10.94 8.47 -24.75
CA SER A 288 -11.56 8.44 -23.42
C SER A 288 -10.74 7.62 -22.42
N VAL A 289 -10.21 6.46 -22.83
CA VAL A 289 -9.36 5.63 -21.97
C VAL A 289 -8.05 6.36 -21.64
N MET A 290 -7.42 7.03 -22.61
CA MET A 290 -6.21 7.83 -22.35
C MET A 290 -6.47 9.01 -21.41
N ALA A 291 -7.65 9.60 -21.43
CA ALA A 291 -8.03 10.64 -20.45
C ALA A 291 -8.09 10.06 -19.02
N VAL A 292 -8.68 8.88 -18.85
CA VAL A 292 -8.67 8.15 -17.55
C VAL A 292 -7.24 7.93 -17.05
N TYR A 293 -6.34 7.55 -17.95
CA TYR A 293 -4.92 7.35 -17.59
C TYR A 293 -4.22 8.65 -17.20
N GLY A 294 -4.52 9.76 -17.89
CA GLY A 294 -4.01 11.08 -17.51
C GLY A 294 -4.45 11.50 -16.10
N GLU A 295 -5.70 11.26 -15.75
CA GLU A 295 -6.20 11.52 -14.40
C GLU A 295 -5.54 10.59 -13.36
N ALA A 296 -5.34 9.30 -13.69
CA ALA A 296 -4.65 8.37 -12.79
C ALA A 296 -3.23 8.85 -12.45
N VAL A 297 -2.49 9.39 -13.42
CA VAL A 297 -1.13 9.94 -13.19
C VAL A 297 -1.18 11.16 -12.27
N LYS A 298 -2.15 12.07 -12.48
CA LYS A 298 -2.35 13.22 -11.58
C LYS A 298 -2.61 12.78 -10.14
N ASP A 299 -3.47 11.77 -9.95
CA ASP A 299 -3.84 11.25 -8.62
C ASP A 299 -2.63 10.73 -7.83
N ILE A 300 -1.59 10.21 -8.51
CA ILE A 300 -0.41 9.61 -7.86
C ILE A 300 0.83 10.52 -7.86
N SER A 301 0.77 11.69 -8.49
CA SER A 301 1.96 12.55 -8.66
C SER A 301 2.65 12.87 -7.34
N MET A 302 1.88 13.19 -6.29
CA MET A 302 2.42 13.46 -4.96
C MET A 302 3.05 12.22 -4.32
N ILE A 303 2.48 11.04 -4.55
CA ILE A 303 3.04 9.77 -4.04
C ILE A 303 4.42 9.51 -4.66
N LEU A 304 4.58 9.75 -5.96
CA LEU A 304 5.88 9.61 -6.63
C LEU A 304 6.91 10.59 -6.06
N LEU A 305 6.52 11.84 -5.77
CA LEU A 305 7.42 12.82 -5.14
C LEU A 305 7.82 12.40 -3.72
N ILE A 306 6.90 11.90 -2.90
CA ILE A 306 7.20 11.38 -1.55
C ILE A 306 8.22 10.24 -1.62
N ILE A 307 8.03 9.32 -2.57
CA ILE A 307 8.94 8.19 -2.80
C ILE A 307 10.32 8.72 -3.22
N ALA A 308 10.37 9.71 -4.13
CA ALA A 308 11.62 10.37 -4.51
C ALA A 308 12.33 10.99 -3.30
N GLY A 309 11.59 11.69 -2.43
CA GLY A 309 12.10 12.25 -1.19
C GLY A 309 12.73 11.20 -0.25
N SER A 310 12.10 10.04 -0.12
CA SER A 310 12.65 8.93 0.67
C SER A 310 13.93 8.36 0.05
N GLY A 311 14.04 8.35 -1.28
CA GLY A 311 15.26 7.98 -2.00
C GLY A 311 16.42 8.94 -1.75
N ILE A 312 16.13 10.25 -1.68
CA ILE A 312 17.14 11.26 -1.30
C ILE A 312 17.66 10.97 0.11
N PHE A 313 16.75 10.76 1.08
CA PHE A 313 17.13 10.47 2.46
C PHE A 313 18.02 9.23 2.57
N LYS A 314 17.62 8.13 1.89
CA LYS A 314 18.42 6.92 1.80
C LYS A 314 19.84 7.19 1.24
N GLN A 315 19.94 7.89 0.12
CA GLN A 315 21.22 8.18 -0.53
C GLN A 315 22.15 9.02 0.36
N ILE A 316 21.61 10.02 1.06
CA ILE A 316 22.38 10.81 2.02
C ILE A 316 22.92 9.96 3.18
N MET A 317 22.13 8.97 3.67
CA MET A 317 22.60 8.05 4.70
C MET A 317 23.73 7.15 4.19
N GLU A 318 23.66 6.71 2.93
CA GLU A 318 24.71 5.91 2.28
C GLU A 318 25.99 6.73 2.04
N ASP A 319 25.87 7.90 1.41
CA ASP A 319 27.01 8.74 1.02
C ASP A 319 27.76 9.33 2.23
N SER A 320 27.07 9.57 3.34
CA SER A 320 27.68 10.00 4.60
C SER A 320 28.42 8.89 5.34
N GLY A 321 28.24 7.62 4.96
CA GLY A 321 28.79 6.46 5.66
C GLY A 321 28.14 6.14 6.99
N VAL A 322 27.12 6.92 7.44
CA VAL A 322 26.44 6.73 8.73
C VAL A 322 25.65 5.43 8.79
N SER A 323 25.32 4.87 7.63
CA SER A 323 24.59 3.61 7.51
C SER A 323 25.25 2.46 8.30
N ASN A 324 26.59 2.37 8.27
CA ASN A 324 27.33 1.34 9.00
C ASN A 324 27.33 1.56 10.51
N GLU A 325 27.44 2.82 10.96
CA GLU A 325 27.37 3.17 12.40
C GLU A 325 25.96 2.87 12.96
N LEU A 326 24.92 3.19 12.19
CA LEU A 326 23.52 2.90 12.56
C LEU A 326 23.31 1.38 12.70
N ALA A 327 23.75 0.60 11.72
CA ALA A 327 23.60 -0.84 11.77
C ALA A 327 24.28 -1.45 12.98
N THR A 328 25.54 -1.10 13.24
CA THR A 328 26.27 -1.58 14.43
C THR A 328 25.57 -1.18 15.74
N SER A 329 25.00 0.03 15.80
CA SER A 329 24.27 0.48 16.99
C SER A 329 22.94 -0.27 17.17
N LEU A 330 22.24 -0.59 16.07
CA LEU A 330 20.97 -1.30 16.09
C LEU A 330 21.15 -2.80 16.37
N GLU A 331 22.25 -3.41 15.90
CA GLU A 331 22.62 -4.81 16.20
C GLU A 331 22.85 -5.07 17.68
N GLN A 332 23.33 -4.06 18.42
CA GLN A 332 23.54 -4.18 19.86
C GLN A 332 22.23 -4.24 20.67
N LEU A 333 21.11 -3.89 20.05
CA LEU A 333 19.81 -4.00 20.71
C LEU A 333 19.38 -5.47 20.78
N PRO A 334 18.95 -5.99 21.95
CA PRO A 334 18.50 -7.38 22.10
C PRO A 334 17.09 -7.58 21.49
N VAL A 335 16.89 -7.12 20.25
CA VAL A 335 15.61 -7.15 19.54
C VAL A 335 15.84 -7.69 18.15
N HIS A 336 14.98 -8.63 17.72
CA HIS A 336 15.06 -9.20 16.37
C HIS A 336 14.92 -8.08 15.29
N PRO A 337 15.74 -8.08 14.22
CA PRO A 337 15.74 -7.02 13.20
C PRO A 337 14.35 -6.71 12.61
N LEU A 338 13.55 -7.75 12.34
CA LEU A 338 12.19 -7.59 11.82
C LEU A 338 11.26 -6.88 12.83
N ILE A 339 11.38 -7.18 14.12
CA ILE A 339 10.59 -6.50 15.17
C ILE A 339 11.03 -5.04 15.28
N LEU A 340 12.33 -4.78 15.20
CA LEU A 340 12.87 -3.42 15.25
C LEU A 340 12.40 -2.58 14.06
N GLY A 341 12.41 -3.15 12.85
CA GLY A 341 11.85 -2.49 11.66
C GLY A 341 10.37 -2.13 11.84
N TRP A 342 9.56 -3.09 12.29
CA TRP A 342 8.15 -2.85 12.60
C TRP A 342 7.97 -1.72 13.64
N LEU A 343 8.73 -1.76 14.73
CA LEU A 343 8.62 -0.77 15.81
C LEU A 343 8.97 0.64 15.33
N ILE A 344 10.07 0.79 14.58
CA ILE A 344 10.47 2.10 14.01
C ILE A 344 9.39 2.63 13.08
N SER A 345 8.87 1.79 12.19
CA SER A 345 7.78 2.17 11.28
C SER A 345 6.50 2.55 12.05
N ALA A 346 6.15 1.80 13.10
CA ALA A 346 5.00 2.08 13.94
C ALA A 346 5.12 3.41 14.70
N VAL A 347 6.29 3.70 15.29
CA VAL A 347 6.55 4.97 15.99
C VAL A 347 6.43 6.15 15.02
N ILE A 348 7.06 6.06 13.83
CA ILE A 348 6.97 7.12 12.82
C ILE A 348 5.51 7.28 12.35
N ARG A 349 4.77 6.18 12.16
CA ARG A 349 3.35 6.19 11.80
C ARG A 349 2.50 6.99 12.78
N LEU A 350 2.70 6.77 14.08
CA LEU A 350 2.00 7.51 15.13
C LEU A 350 2.26 9.02 15.04
N CYS A 351 3.45 9.43 14.62
CA CYS A 351 3.82 10.83 14.52
C CYS A 351 3.34 11.50 13.23
N VAL A 352 3.53 10.83 12.08
CA VAL A 352 3.35 11.44 10.74
C VAL A 352 1.93 11.26 10.19
N GLY A 353 1.26 10.17 10.54
CA GLY A 353 -0.11 9.89 10.09
C GLY A 353 -0.24 9.28 8.69
N SER A 354 0.82 9.20 7.90
CA SER A 354 0.83 8.58 6.57
C SER A 354 1.56 7.24 6.61
N ALA A 355 0.88 6.15 6.21
CA ALA A 355 1.48 4.82 6.14
C ALA A 355 2.67 4.78 5.16
N THR A 356 2.50 5.35 3.96
CA THR A 356 3.57 5.40 2.95
C THR A 356 4.80 6.17 3.46
N VAL A 357 4.60 7.35 4.04
CA VAL A 357 5.70 8.16 4.58
C VAL A 357 6.38 7.42 5.74
N ALA A 358 5.62 6.82 6.64
CA ALA A 358 6.17 6.10 7.78
C ALA A 358 7.05 4.91 7.34
N ALA A 359 6.54 4.08 6.43
CA ALA A 359 7.28 2.92 5.93
C ALA A 359 8.57 3.32 5.22
N LEU A 360 8.50 4.34 4.33
CA LEU A 360 9.65 4.79 3.55
C LEU A 360 10.70 5.51 4.42
N THR A 361 10.27 6.27 5.41
CA THR A 361 11.18 6.89 6.38
C THR A 361 11.88 5.82 7.23
N ALA A 362 11.13 4.84 7.72
CA ALA A 362 11.69 3.72 8.48
C ALA A 362 12.69 2.91 7.65
N ALA A 363 12.41 2.69 6.36
CA ALA A 363 13.29 1.95 5.46
C ALA A 363 14.68 2.59 5.37
N GLY A 364 14.77 3.92 5.28
CA GLY A 364 16.05 4.64 5.24
C GLY A 364 16.93 4.41 6.49
N VAL A 365 16.29 4.15 7.64
CA VAL A 365 17.00 3.87 8.90
C VAL A 365 17.36 2.40 9.05
N VAL A 366 16.45 1.50 8.62
CA VAL A 366 16.54 0.05 8.86
C VAL A 366 17.33 -0.68 7.79
N MET A 367 17.53 -0.07 6.61
CA MET A 367 18.20 -0.72 5.49
C MET A 367 19.60 -1.27 5.83
N PRO A 368 20.47 -0.54 6.55
CA PRO A 368 21.78 -1.07 6.93
C PRO A 368 21.70 -2.32 7.82
N LEU A 369 20.66 -2.40 8.65
CA LEU A 369 20.44 -3.56 9.53
C LEU A 369 20.19 -4.84 8.70
N VAL A 370 19.44 -4.77 7.60
CA VAL A 370 19.19 -5.93 6.73
C VAL A 370 20.49 -6.44 6.11
N THR A 371 21.33 -5.52 5.62
CA THR A 371 22.61 -5.90 4.97
C THR A 371 23.61 -6.53 5.93
N GLN A 372 23.64 -6.08 7.20
CA GLN A 372 24.58 -6.56 8.20
C GLN A 372 24.10 -7.84 8.89
N THR A 373 22.82 -7.93 9.25
CA THR A 373 22.28 -9.10 9.98
C THR A 373 21.89 -10.26 9.07
N GLY A 374 21.81 -10.04 7.75
CA GLY A 374 21.29 -11.03 6.82
C GLY A 374 19.79 -11.30 6.94
N ALA A 375 19.03 -10.42 7.60
CA ALA A 375 17.58 -10.54 7.72
C ALA A 375 16.92 -10.59 6.33
N ASN A 376 15.91 -11.45 6.17
CA ASN A 376 15.23 -11.62 4.88
C ASN A 376 14.60 -10.30 4.40
N PRO A 377 15.05 -9.74 3.25
CA PRO A 377 14.58 -8.45 2.78
C PRO A 377 13.07 -8.43 2.45
N ASN A 378 12.51 -9.55 1.96
CA ASN A 378 11.07 -9.63 1.68
C ASN A 378 10.24 -9.55 2.97
N LEU A 379 10.71 -10.19 4.04
CA LEU A 379 10.06 -10.12 5.35
C LEU A 379 10.23 -8.74 6.00
N MET A 380 11.36 -8.06 5.77
CA MET A 380 11.56 -6.69 6.24
C MET A 380 10.59 -5.71 5.57
N VAL A 381 10.38 -5.85 4.25
CA VAL A 381 9.34 -5.07 3.53
C VAL A 381 7.97 -5.22 4.20
N LEU A 382 7.58 -6.46 4.49
CA LEU A 382 6.28 -6.75 5.12
C LEU A 382 6.21 -6.29 6.57
N SER A 383 7.32 -6.37 7.30
CA SER A 383 7.42 -5.88 8.68
C SER A 383 7.23 -4.36 8.75
N LEU A 384 7.92 -3.61 7.88
CA LEU A 384 7.75 -2.16 7.75
C LEU A 384 6.33 -1.80 7.31
N GLY A 385 5.78 -2.54 6.34
CA GLY A 385 4.40 -2.40 5.88
C GLY A 385 3.40 -2.59 7.03
N ALA A 386 3.58 -3.63 7.85
CA ALA A 386 2.75 -3.88 9.03
C ALA A 386 2.87 -2.75 10.07
N GLY A 387 4.09 -2.31 10.39
CA GLY A 387 4.33 -1.20 11.32
C GLY A 387 3.69 0.10 10.84
N SER A 388 3.73 0.37 9.54
CA SER A 388 3.18 1.59 8.93
C SER A 388 1.66 1.70 9.01
N LEU A 389 0.96 0.63 9.35
CA LEU A 389 -0.49 0.63 9.58
C LEU A 389 -0.87 0.80 11.07
N MET A 390 0.12 0.86 11.97
CA MET A 390 -0.13 0.91 13.41
C MET A 390 -0.97 2.13 13.78
N PHE A 391 -2.06 1.88 14.50
CA PHE A 391 -2.90 2.85 15.20
C PHE A 391 -3.14 4.16 14.43
N SER A 392 -3.78 4.07 13.25
CA SER A 392 -4.22 5.25 12.49
C SER A 392 -5.18 6.10 13.34
N HIS A 393 -4.88 7.40 13.51
CA HIS A 393 -5.65 8.31 14.35
C HIS A 393 -5.83 9.70 13.70
N VAL A 394 -6.10 10.73 14.47
CA VAL A 394 -6.46 12.08 14.01
C VAL A 394 -5.45 12.77 13.07
N ASN A 395 -4.25 12.25 12.94
CA ASN A 395 -3.24 12.76 12.00
C ASN A 395 -3.31 12.12 10.59
N ASP A 396 -4.20 11.12 10.41
CA ASP A 396 -4.33 10.35 9.16
C ASP A 396 -5.58 10.75 8.37
N SER A 397 -5.42 10.95 7.07
CA SER A 397 -6.54 11.22 6.16
C SER A 397 -7.55 10.07 6.10
N GLY A 398 -7.09 8.81 6.16
CA GLY A 398 -7.96 7.63 6.19
C GLY A 398 -8.90 7.62 7.41
N PHE A 399 -8.40 8.05 8.57
CA PHE A 399 -9.20 8.23 9.78
C PHE A 399 -10.33 9.25 9.54
N TRP A 400 -10.03 10.42 8.97
CA TRP A 400 -11.03 11.45 8.71
C TRP A 400 -12.02 11.04 7.63
N MET A 401 -11.55 10.36 6.56
CA MET A 401 -12.46 9.81 5.55
C MET A 401 -13.49 8.87 6.19
N PHE A 402 -13.06 7.91 7.00
CA PHE A 402 -13.99 6.99 7.65
C PHE A 402 -14.92 7.73 8.61
N LYS A 403 -14.38 8.69 9.41
CA LYS A 403 -15.18 9.51 10.33
C LYS A 403 -16.30 10.26 9.61
N GLU A 404 -15.96 11.00 8.56
CA GLU A 404 -16.92 11.88 7.88
C GLU A 404 -17.96 11.08 7.07
N TYR A 405 -17.50 10.07 6.32
CA TYR A 405 -18.41 9.26 5.51
C TYR A 405 -19.35 8.40 6.36
N PHE A 406 -18.95 7.99 7.55
CA PHE A 406 -19.81 7.20 8.46
C PHE A 406 -20.45 8.06 9.57
N ASN A 407 -20.19 9.36 9.60
CA ASN A 407 -20.67 10.31 10.60
C ASN A 407 -20.45 9.80 12.03
N LEU A 408 -19.20 9.49 12.37
CA LEU A 408 -18.81 8.90 13.65
C LEU A 408 -18.20 9.93 14.61
N SER A 409 -18.32 9.68 15.91
CA SER A 409 -17.57 10.41 16.91
C SER A 409 -16.07 10.02 16.88
N ILE A 410 -15.18 10.88 17.37
CA ILE A 410 -13.74 10.55 17.50
C ILE A 410 -13.55 9.31 18.39
N LYS A 411 -14.34 9.16 19.44
CA LYS A 411 -14.32 7.99 20.33
C LYS A 411 -14.65 6.71 19.56
N ASP A 412 -15.71 6.70 18.76
CA ASP A 412 -16.10 5.56 17.95
C ASP A 412 -15.07 5.23 16.88
N MET A 413 -14.43 6.25 16.33
CA MET A 413 -13.30 6.10 15.39
C MET A 413 -12.12 5.38 16.04
N ILE A 414 -11.71 5.80 17.22
CA ILE A 414 -10.63 5.12 17.96
C ILE A 414 -11.02 3.68 18.27
N CYS A 415 -12.24 3.45 18.76
CA CYS A 415 -12.74 2.12 19.10
C CYS A 415 -12.97 1.19 17.90
N SER A 416 -13.08 1.71 16.70
CA SER A 416 -13.29 0.91 15.48
C SER A 416 -12.06 0.94 14.57
N TRP A 417 -11.79 2.06 13.92
CA TRP A 417 -10.75 2.21 12.91
C TRP A 417 -9.34 2.04 13.49
N SER A 418 -8.99 2.81 14.54
CA SER A 418 -7.64 2.77 15.10
C SER A 418 -7.30 1.41 15.69
N ILE A 419 -8.27 0.75 16.34
CA ILE A 419 -8.08 -0.62 16.84
C ILE A 419 -7.98 -1.61 15.68
N MET A 420 -8.78 -1.47 14.62
CA MET A 420 -8.70 -2.33 13.44
C MET A 420 -7.31 -2.26 12.80
N GLU A 421 -6.79 -1.06 12.58
CA GLU A 421 -5.43 -0.84 12.02
C GLU A 421 -4.35 -1.42 12.95
N THR A 422 -4.51 -1.28 14.27
CA THR A 422 -3.61 -1.91 15.25
C THR A 422 -3.63 -3.43 15.15
N ILE A 423 -4.81 -4.04 15.00
CA ILE A 423 -4.94 -5.49 14.81
C ILE A 423 -4.22 -5.92 13.52
N VAL A 424 -4.42 -5.20 12.41
CA VAL A 424 -3.72 -5.48 11.14
C VAL A 424 -2.21 -5.43 11.34
N SER A 425 -1.69 -4.39 12.00
CA SER A 425 -0.28 -4.20 12.27
C SER A 425 0.33 -5.33 13.10
N VAL A 426 -0.32 -5.68 14.22
CA VAL A 426 0.16 -6.72 15.14
C VAL A 426 0.07 -8.10 14.52
N VAL A 427 -1.06 -8.43 13.85
CA VAL A 427 -1.21 -9.72 13.14
C VAL A 427 -0.19 -9.82 12.01
N GLY A 428 0.08 -8.72 11.30
CA GLY A 428 1.13 -8.64 10.30
C GLY A 428 2.50 -8.99 10.87
N LEU A 429 2.88 -8.37 11.99
CA LEU A 429 4.15 -8.69 12.66
C LEU A 429 4.23 -10.16 13.10
N ILE A 430 3.18 -10.67 13.75
CA ILE A 430 3.14 -12.08 14.18
C ILE A 430 3.33 -13.01 12.97
N GLY A 431 2.64 -12.72 11.86
CA GLY A 431 2.78 -13.50 10.63
C GLY A 431 4.19 -13.40 10.03
N VAL A 432 4.81 -12.22 10.02
CA VAL A 432 6.21 -12.02 9.60
C VAL A 432 7.16 -12.90 10.45
N MET A 433 6.97 -12.90 11.77
CA MET A 433 7.81 -13.70 12.67
C MET A 433 7.59 -15.20 12.47
N ILE A 434 6.36 -15.65 12.19
CA ILE A 434 6.07 -17.05 11.86
C ILE A 434 6.72 -17.44 10.53
N LEU A 435 6.59 -16.60 9.49
CA LEU A 435 7.24 -16.88 8.20
C LEU A 435 8.76 -16.92 8.33
N ASN A 436 9.36 -16.08 9.17
CA ASN A 436 10.80 -16.07 9.41
C ASN A 436 11.34 -17.38 10.03
N LEU A 437 10.47 -18.19 10.61
CA LEU A 437 10.86 -19.54 11.10
C LEU A 437 10.83 -20.61 10.01
N ILE A 438 10.23 -20.30 8.85
CA ILE A 438 9.95 -21.26 7.77
C ILE A 438 10.84 -21.02 6.54
N VAL A 439 11.22 -19.74 6.29
CA VAL A 439 11.90 -19.29 5.05
C VAL A 439 13.25 -18.67 5.29
#